data_fd491105d541e49e640368ea3673711e
#
_entry.id   fd491105d541e49e640368ea3673711e
#
_cell.length_a   1.000
_cell.length_b   1.000
_cell.length_c   1.000
_cell.angle_alpha   90.00
_cell.angle_beta   90.00
_cell.angle_gamma   90.00
#
_symmetry.space_group_name_H-M   'P 1'
#
loop_
_entity.id
_entity.type
_entity.pdbx_description
1 polymer ?
#
loop_
_entity_poly.entity_id
_entity_poly.type
_entity_poly.pdbx_seq_one_letter_code
_entity_poly.pdbx_strand_id
1 'polypeptide(L)'
;MRLSLVFPKHRIVTTVYYRIEGKPNDLQDIYDQYRTLLNKKLLEEGKDKSVSYASMVYSLGVDTKEQYLRGNIIKCEFVDNSLSIEAEEDWVTADFRHPLESHYEGMTIYYMVESYCDETYATNDAEGKYFPTRVSVDFHLKEPVLCGYERFNSMDEALAYFARVLKRDTLTVDDIHKWNCEYWKDGFIYFNEYEVDLR
;
A
#
# COMPACT_ATOMS: atom_id res chain seq x y z
N MET A 1 -29.27 30.81 -9.46
CA MET A 1 -27.89 30.74 -8.99
C MET A 1 -27.56 29.26 -8.77
N ARG A 2 -26.89 28.60 -9.75
CA ARG A 2 -26.52 27.20 -9.64
C ARG A 2 -25.19 27.11 -8.88
N LEU A 3 -25.22 26.64 -7.66
CA LEU A 3 -24.03 26.24 -6.94
C LEU A 3 -23.51 24.94 -7.59
N SER A 4 -22.50 25.07 -8.45
CA SER A 4 -21.72 23.93 -8.88
C SER A 4 -20.81 23.55 -7.70
N LEU A 5 -21.20 22.51 -6.99
CA LEU A 5 -20.31 21.80 -6.06
C LEU A 5 -19.16 21.21 -6.92
N VAL A 6 -18.04 21.93 -6.94
CA VAL A 6 -16.79 21.36 -7.43
C VAL A 6 -16.30 20.42 -6.36
N PHE A 7 -16.68 19.15 -6.47
CA PHE A 7 -15.99 18.11 -5.73
C PHE A 7 -14.54 18.12 -6.22
N PRO A 8 -13.54 18.24 -5.33
CA PRO A 8 -12.18 17.98 -5.73
C PRO A 8 -12.18 16.57 -6.35
N LYS A 9 -11.59 16.42 -7.52
CA LYS A 9 -11.31 15.10 -8.09
C LYS A 9 -10.36 14.42 -7.12
N HIS A 10 -10.89 13.70 -6.13
CA HIS A 10 -10.12 12.76 -5.36
C HIS A 10 -9.65 11.71 -6.36
N ARG A 11 -8.39 11.81 -6.72
CA ARG A 11 -7.71 10.75 -7.46
C ARG A 11 -7.79 9.54 -6.54
N ILE A 12 -8.38 8.47 -7.01
CA ILE A 12 -8.35 7.19 -6.32
C ILE A 12 -6.88 6.79 -6.37
N VAL A 13 -6.23 6.81 -5.22
CA VAL A 13 -4.82 6.47 -5.12
C VAL A 13 -4.73 5.19 -4.31
N THR A 14 -4.18 4.17 -4.95
CA THR A 14 -3.80 2.92 -4.31
C THR A 14 -2.37 3.07 -3.80
N THR A 15 -2.14 2.80 -2.53
CA THR A 15 -0.79 2.76 -1.98
C THR A 15 -0.23 1.36 -2.11
N VAL A 16 0.97 1.26 -2.65
CA VAL A 16 1.69 -0.01 -2.78
C VAL A 16 3.05 0.11 -2.11
N TYR A 17 3.34 -0.87 -1.28
CA TYR A 17 4.64 -1.03 -0.63
C TYR A 17 5.34 -2.23 -1.27
N TYR A 18 6.57 -2.02 -1.71
CA TYR A 18 7.42 -3.09 -2.24
C TYR A 18 8.63 -3.30 -1.36
N ARG A 19 9.04 -4.55 -1.28
CA ARG A 19 10.33 -4.94 -0.74
C ARG A 19 11.04 -5.81 -1.77
N ILE A 20 12.19 -5.37 -2.24
CA ILE A 20 12.93 -5.98 -3.33
C ILE A 20 14.20 -6.64 -2.80
N GLU A 21 14.33 -7.93 -3.03
CA GLU A 21 15.54 -8.72 -2.79
C GLU A 21 16.21 -9.04 -4.14
N GLY A 22 17.52 -9.04 -4.16
CA GLY A 22 18.30 -9.32 -5.36
C GLY A 22 19.80 -9.21 -5.13
N LYS A 23 20.56 -9.29 -6.21
CA LYS A 23 22.01 -9.07 -6.16
C LYS A 23 22.30 -7.63 -5.75
N PRO A 24 23.30 -7.36 -4.89
CA PRO A 24 23.59 -6.01 -4.42
C PRO A 24 23.78 -4.97 -5.54
N ASN A 25 24.42 -5.37 -6.65
CA ASN A 25 24.65 -4.49 -7.79
C ASN A 25 23.33 -4.12 -8.50
N ASP A 26 22.40 -5.07 -8.61
CA ASP A 26 21.10 -4.84 -9.26
C ASP A 26 20.23 -3.90 -8.40
N LEU A 27 20.24 -4.11 -7.10
CA LEU A 27 19.55 -3.20 -6.15
C LEU A 27 20.15 -1.80 -6.17
N GLN A 28 21.48 -1.70 -6.24
CA GLN A 28 22.17 -0.41 -6.33
C GLN A 28 21.85 0.30 -7.65
N ASP A 29 21.78 -0.42 -8.78
CA ASP A 29 21.40 0.15 -10.07
C ASP A 29 20.00 0.75 -10.02
N ILE A 30 19.00 0.01 -9.50
CA ILE A 30 17.63 0.49 -9.31
C ILE A 30 17.62 1.77 -8.45
N TYR A 31 18.33 1.76 -7.34
CA TYR A 31 18.38 2.92 -6.42
C TYR A 31 19.04 4.15 -7.08
N ASP A 32 20.13 3.97 -7.79
CA ASP A 32 20.87 5.05 -8.46
C ASP A 32 20.04 5.67 -9.58
N GLN A 33 19.31 4.86 -10.35
CA GLN A 33 18.38 5.34 -11.37
C GLN A 33 17.23 6.14 -10.75
N TYR A 34 16.64 5.64 -9.68
CA TYR A 34 15.62 6.39 -8.93
C TYR A 34 16.15 7.76 -8.48
N ARG A 35 17.33 7.78 -7.86
CA ARG A 35 17.98 9.02 -7.39
C ARG A 35 18.26 10.01 -8.53
N THR A 36 18.70 9.51 -9.67
CA THR A 36 18.99 10.31 -10.86
C THR A 36 17.73 10.96 -11.40
N LEU A 37 16.66 10.20 -11.56
CA LEU A 37 15.37 10.69 -12.04
C LEU A 37 14.73 11.68 -11.07
N LEU A 38 14.78 11.38 -9.76
CA LEU A 38 14.26 12.27 -8.74
C LEU A 38 14.98 13.62 -8.74
N ASN A 39 16.32 13.62 -8.81
CA ASN A 39 17.14 14.84 -8.85
C ASN A 39 16.84 15.67 -10.12
N LYS A 40 16.71 15.01 -11.29
CA LYS A 40 16.33 15.67 -12.53
C LYS A 40 14.98 16.39 -12.39
N LYS A 41 13.98 15.69 -11.87
CA LYS A 41 12.63 16.22 -11.69
C LYS A 41 12.59 17.39 -10.70
N LEU A 42 13.34 17.30 -9.60
CA LEU A 42 13.47 18.38 -8.63
C LEU A 42 14.08 19.66 -9.23
N LEU A 43 15.01 19.52 -10.19
CA LEU A 43 15.62 20.65 -10.89
C LEU A 43 14.66 21.28 -11.91
N GLU A 44 13.85 20.46 -12.59
CA GLU A 44 12.95 20.92 -13.65
C GLU A 44 11.62 21.49 -13.11
N GLU A 45 11.00 20.85 -12.12
CA GLU A 45 9.63 21.11 -11.67
C GLU A 45 9.53 21.70 -10.24
N GLY A 46 10.58 21.63 -9.47
CA GLY A 46 10.73 22.34 -8.18
C GLY A 46 9.91 21.82 -6.98
N LYS A 47 8.95 20.93 -7.15
CA LYS A 47 8.06 20.49 -6.04
C LYS A 47 7.63 19.02 -6.03
N ASP A 48 7.56 18.35 -7.16
CA ASP A 48 7.11 16.96 -7.20
C ASP A 48 8.28 16.01 -6.84
N LYS A 49 8.11 15.25 -5.77
CA LYS A 49 9.12 14.32 -5.24
C LYS A 49 8.90 12.87 -5.68
N SER A 50 8.11 12.62 -6.71
CA SER A 50 7.79 11.28 -7.19
C SER A 50 8.44 10.95 -8.53
N VAL A 51 8.72 9.68 -8.79
CA VAL A 51 9.27 9.16 -10.05
C VAL A 51 8.28 8.19 -10.67
N SER A 52 7.83 8.43 -11.92
CA SER A 52 6.88 7.52 -12.55
C SER A 52 7.49 6.14 -12.83
N TYR A 53 6.69 5.09 -12.72
CA TYR A 53 7.10 3.72 -13.03
C TYR A 53 7.65 3.60 -14.45
N ALA A 54 6.95 4.20 -15.42
CA ALA A 54 7.39 4.18 -16.82
C ALA A 54 8.77 4.81 -17.00
N SER A 55 9.04 5.96 -16.37
CA SER A 55 10.37 6.59 -16.44
C SER A 55 11.43 5.73 -15.78
N MET A 56 11.09 5.10 -14.65
CA MET A 56 12.00 4.24 -13.92
C MET A 56 12.41 3.03 -14.77
N VAL A 57 11.43 2.28 -15.26
CA VAL A 57 11.63 1.05 -16.03
C VAL A 57 12.35 1.36 -17.35
N TYR A 58 12.00 2.47 -18.02
CA TYR A 58 12.69 2.92 -19.22
C TYR A 58 14.17 3.24 -18.95
N SER A 59 14.49 3.92 -17.85
CA SER A 59 15.88 4.28 -17.51
C SER A 59 16.75 3.06 -17.20
N LEU A 60 16.15 1.96 -16.77
CA LEU A 60 16.81 0.68 -16.55
C LEU A 60 17.00 -0.15 -17.84
N GLY A 61 16.52 0.35 -18.98
CA GLY A 61 16.62 -0.35 -20.27
C GLY A 61 15.67 -1.54 -20.41
N VAL A 62 14.63 -1.61 -19.58
CA VAL A 62 13.64 -2.69 -19.62
C VAL A 62 12.61 -2.42 -20.71
N ASP A 63 12.29 -3.44 -21.52
CA ASP A 63 11.28 -3.33 -22.58
C ASP A 63 9.86 -3.38 -21.96
N THR A 64 9.11 -2.30 -22.16
CA THR A 64 7.76 -2.12 -21.60
C THR A 64 6.65 -2.10 -22.65
N LYS A 65 6.92 -2.52 -23.90
CA LYS A 65 6.01 -2.33 -25.03
C LYS A 65 4.58 -2.83 -24.85
N GLU A 66 4.37 -3.77 -23.94
CA GLU A 66 3.06 -4.39 -23.69
C GLU A 66 2.55 -4.14 -22.25
N GLN A 67 3.28 -3.35 -21.45
CA GLN A 67 2.92 -3.17 -20.05
C GLN A 67 2.43 -1.75 -19.77
N TYR A 68 1.28 -1.67 -19.14
CA TYR A 68 0.66 -0.42 -18.77
C TYR A 68 1.06 -0.03 -17.35
N LEU A 69 2.19 0.68 -17.23
CA LEU A 69 2.74 1.07 -15.94
C LEU A 69 2.17 2.43 -15.49
N ARG A 70 1.15 2.39 -14.65
CA ARG A 70 0.57 3.58 -14.02
C ARG A 70 0.88 3.62 -12.55
N GLY A 71 1.77 4.49 -12.17
CA GLY A 71 2.10 4.73 -10.78
C GLY A 71 3.32 5.63 -10.65
N ASN A 72 3.53 6.07 -9.43
CA ASN A 72 4.66 6.92 -9.07
C ASN A 72 5.32 6.39 -7.81
N ILE A 73 6.63 6.24 -7.85
CA ILE A 73 7.45 5.95 -6.68
C ILE A 73 7.56 7.23 -5.86
N ILE A 74 7.05 7.20 -4.65
CA ILE A 74 7.08 8.30 -3.69
C ILE A 74 8.37 8.26 -2.88
N LYS A 75 8.80 7.06 -2.52
CA LYS A 75 9.99 6.83 -1.70
C LYS A 75 10.70 5.55 -2.15
N CYS A 76 12.03 5.60 -2.16
CA CYS A 76 12.87 4.43 -2.36
C CYS A 76 14.08 4.55 -1.45
N GLU A 77 14.36 3.53 -0.66
CA GLU A 77 15.49 3.50 0.28
C GLU A 77 16.01 2.09 0.51
N PHE A 78 17.28 1.97 0.87
CA PHE A 78 17.80 0.71 1.38
C PHE A 78 17.36 0.49 2.83
N VAL A 79 16.85 -0.71 3.09
CA VAL A 79 16.54 -1.17 4.44
C VAL A 79 17.13 -2.57 4.59
N ASP A 80 18.09 -2.71 5.47
CA ASP A 80 18.92 -3.90 5.58
C ASP A 80 19.61 -4.20 4.23
N ASN A 81 19.46 -5.37 3.65
CA ASN A 81 20.04 -5.75 2.36
C ASN A 81 18.99 -5.78 1.23
N SER A 82 17.93 -4.99 1.34
CA SER A 82 16.83 -4.95 0.37
C SER A 82 16.45 -3.51 0.05
N LEU A 83 15.76 -3.27 -1.06
CA LEU A 83 15.13 -1.99 -1.34
C LEU A 83 13.70 -1.96 -0.81
N SER A 84 13.34 -0.88 -0.14
CA SER A 84 11.97 -0.54 0.25
C SER A 84 11.47 0.56 -0.68
N ILE A 85 10.33 0.31 -1.32
CA ILE A 85 9.68 1.29 -2.19
C ILE A 85 8.26 1.52 -1.69
N GLU A 86 7.88 2.78 -1.56
CA GLU A 86 6.51 3.22 -1.37
C GLU A 86 6.05 3.92 -2.65
N ALA A 87 4.89 3.54 -3.16
CA ALA A 87 4.38 4.03 -4.42
C ALA A 87 2.87 4.27 -4.37
N GLU A 88 2.41 5.12 -5.27
CA GLU A 88 1.00 5.37 -5.55
C GLU A 88 0.66 4.88 -6.95
N GLU A 89 -0.40 4.09 -7.08
CA GLU A 89 -0.91 3.57 -8.34
C GLU A 89 -2.31 4.10 -8.65
N ASP A 90 -2.65 4.22 -9.93
CA ASP A 90 -4.00 4.63 -10.36
C ASP A 90 -5.01 3.47 -10.22
N TRP A 91 -4.53 2.20 -10.13
CA TRP A 91 -5.30 0.96 -10.00
C TRP A 91 -4.51 -0.05 -9.17
N VAL A 92 -5.21 -1.06 -8.66
CA VAL A 92 -4.59 -2.15 -7.90
C VAL A 92 -4.00 -3.18 -8.86
N THR A 93 -2.78 -2.98 -9.30
CA THR A 93 -2.14 -3.90 -10.25
C THR A 93 -0.87 -4.54 -9.70
N ALA A 94 -0.11 -3.82 -8.87
CA ALA A 94 1.25 -4.20 -8.46
C ALA A 94 2.17 -4.61 -9.63
N ASP A 95 1.88 -4.09 -10.84
CA ASP A 95 2.51 -4.50 -12.11
C ASP A 95 3.96 -4.03 -12.24
N PHE A 96 4.38 -3.09 -11.40
CA PHE A 96 5.77 -2.62 -11.39
C PHE A 96 6.80 -3.73 -11.14
N ARG A 97 6.42 -4.81 -10.45
CA ARG A 97 7.30 -5.96 -10.17
C ARG A 97 7.71 -6.73 -11.43
N HIS A 98 6.76 -6.99 -12.34
CA HIS A 98 6.98 -7.89 -13.49
C HIS A 98 8.13 -7.48 -14.41
N PRO A 99 8.26 -6.21 -14.84
CA PRO A 99 9.40 -5.80 -15.65
C PRO A 99 10.72 -5.94 -14.90
N LEU A 100 10.78 -5.68 -13.62
CA LEU A 100 12.00 -5.79 -12.82
C LEU A 100 12.40 -7.25 -12.63
N GLU A 101 11.48 -8.13 -12.24
CA GLU A 101 11.73 -9.57 -12.07
C GLU A 101 12.14 -10.24 -13.39
N SER A 102 11.60 -9.76 -14.53
CA SER A 102 11.95 -10.26 -15.84
C SER A 102 13.34 -9.79 -16.30
N HIS A 103 13.77 -8.62 -15.85
CA HIS A 103 15.04 -8.02 -16.25
C HIS A 103 16.22 -8.49 -15.40
N TYR A 104 16.02 -8.62 -14.10
CA TYR A 104 17.06 -8.97 -13.14
C TYR A 104 16.91 -10.42 -12.66
N GLU A 105 17.81 -11.28 -13.09
CA GLU A 105 17.78 -12.70 -12.73
C GLU A 105 17.95 -12.93 -11.21
N GLY A 106 17.02 -13.65 -10.61
CA GLY A 106 17.03 -13.99 -9.19
C GLY A 106 16.54 -12.86 -8.28
N MET A 107 15.90 -11.83 -8.85
CA MET A 107 15.20 -10.81 -8.10
C MET A 107 13.88 -11.37 -7.59
N THR A 108 13.52 -11.00 -6.37
CA THR A 108 12.22 -11.32 -5.76
C THR A 108 11.61 -10.04 -5.23
N ILE A 109 10.36 -9.76 -5.62
CA ILE A 109 9.64 -8.56 -5.20
C ILE A 109 8.41 -8.95 -4.39
N TYR A 110 8.47 -8.64 -3.11
CA TYR A 110 7.33 -8.71 -2.21
C TYR A 110 6.54 -7.41 -2.29
N TYR A 111 5.23 -7.49 -2.18
CA TYR A 111 4.38 -6.30 -2.14
C TYR A 111 3.27 -6.41 -1.11
N MET A 112 2.78 -5.25 -0.70
CA MET A 112 1.53 -5.06 0.04
C MET A 112 0.77 -3.91 -0.59
N VAL A 113 -0.50 -4.14 -0.94
CA VAL A 113 -1.39 -3.17 -1.58
C VAL A 113 -2.50 -2.78 -0.61
N GLU A 114 -2.78 -1.48 -0.55
CA GLU A 114 -3.88 -0.90 0.20
C GLU A 114 -4.65 0.08 -0.70
N SER A 115 -5.83 -0.31 -1.15
CA SER A 115 -6.75 0.54 -1.89
C SER A 115 -8.05 0.71 -1.12
N TYR A 116 -8.15 1.82 -0.44
CA TYR A 116 -9.33 2.15 0.35
C TYR A 116 -10.59 2.33 -0.49
N CYS A 117 -10.44 2.90 -1.69
CA CYS A 117 -11.58 3.18 -2.57
C CYS A 117 -12.09 1.95 -3.30
N ASP A 118 -11.21 0.98 -3.58
CA ASP A 118 -11.55 -0.26 -4.26
C ASP A 118 -11.74 -1.42 -3.27
N GLU A 119 -11.64 -1.14 -1.96
CA GLU A 119 -11.72 -2.14 -0.88
C GLU A 119 -10.78 -3.34 -1.13
N THR A 120 -9.61 -3.06 -1.76
CA THR A 120 -8.65 -4.10 -2.11
C THR A 120 -7.43 -4.03 -1.21
N TYR A 121 -7.20 -5.12 -0.50
CA TYR A 121 -6.06 -5.32 0.37
C TYR A 121 -5.41 -6.65 -0.01
N ALA A 122 -4.15 -6.63 -0.42
CA ALA A 122 -3.46 -7.83 -0.89
C ALA A 122 -1.97 -7.80 -0.61
N THR A 123 -1.36 -8.98 -0.55
CA THR A 123 0.08 -9.17 -0.44
C THR A 123 0.49 -10.50 -1.06
N ASN A 124 1.70 -10.58 -1.64
CA ASN A 124 2.30 -11.85 -2.03
C ASN A 124 3.27 -12.40 -0.96
N ASP A 125 3.41 -11.73 0.17
CA ASP A 125 4.27 -12.15 1.26
C ASP A 125 3.52 -13.09 2.22
N ALA A 126 3.30 -14.34 1.78
CA ALA A 126 2.53 -15.34 2.53
C ALA A 126 3.10 -15.62 3.92
N GLU A 127 4.43 -15.60 4.05
CA GLU A 127 5.12 -15.87 5.32
C GLU A 127 5.18 -14.66 6.25
N GLY A 128 4.85 -13.46 5.75
CA GLY A 128 4.91 -12.22 6.51
C GLY A 128 6.32 -11.76 6.83
N LYS A 129 7.27 -12.07 5.96
CA LYS A 129 8.69 -11.71 6.12
C LYS A 129 8.90 -10.20 6.20
N TYR A 130 8.20 -9.44 5.36
CA TYR A 130 8.26 -7.99 5.26
C TYR A 130 6.93 -7.33 5.55
N PHE A 131 5.84 -8.00 5.20
CA PHE A 131 4.48 -7.51 5.34
C PHE A 131 3.64 -8.50 6.18
N PRO A 132 3.84 -8.53 7.50
CA PRO A 132 3.13 -9.47 8.39
C PRO A 132 1.65 -9.11 8.56
N THR A 133 1.24 -7.90 8.17
CA THR A 133 -0.14 -7.43 8.27
C THR A 133 -1.10 -8.35 7.51
N ARG A 134 -2.18 -8.76 8.18
CA ARG A 134 -3.25 -9.58 7.60
C ARG A 134 -4.62 -8.92 7.71
N VAL A 135 -4.75 -7.93 8.56
CA VAL A 135 -5.98 -7.18 8.78
C VAL A 135 -5.62 -5.72 9.01
N SER A 136 -6.29 -4.81 8.32
CA SER A 136 -6.31 -3.41 8.71
C SER A 136 -7.70 -3.02 9.17
N VAL A 137 -7.78 -2.06 10.06
CA VAL A 137 -9.04 -1.63 10.66
C VAL A 137 -9.16 -0.12 10.61
N ASP A 138 -10.20 0.34 9.94
CA ASP A 138 -10.67 1.70 10.01
C ASP A 138 -11.68 1.84 11.11
N PHE A 139 -11.53 2.83 11.96
CA PHE A 139 -12.48 3.03 13.04
C PHE A 139 -12.66 4.48 13.44
N HIS A 140 -13.88 4.76 13.87
CA HIS A 140 -14.25 6.00 14.51
C HIS A 140 -15.23 5.69 15.64
N LEU A 141 -14.87 6.01 16.87
CA LEU A 141 -15.66 5.78 18.06
C LEU A 141 -15.90 7.11 18.78
N LYS A 142 -17.10 7.32 19.29
CA LYS A 142 -17.42 8.49 20.12
C LYS A 142 -17.09 8.24 21.59
N GLU A 143 -17.28 7.00 22.05
CA GLU A 143 -17.02 6.61 23.44
C GLU A 143 -16.33 5.23 23.49
N PRO A 144 -15.02 5.14 23.81
CA PRO A 144 -14.11 6.28 24.02
C PRO A 144 -13.89 7.07 22.73
N VAL A 145 -13.58 8.35 22.83
CA VAL A 145 -13.27 9.16 21.64
C VAL A 145 -11.96 8.63 21.05
N LEU A 146 -12.09 7.87 19.98
CA LEU A 146 -10.96 7.22 19.31
C LEU A 146 -11.25 7.10 17.81
N CYS A 147 -10.33 7.54 16.97
CA CYS A 147 -10.42 7.35 15.52
C CYS A 147 -9.04 7.07 14.95
N GLY A 148 -8.98 6.27 13.90
CA GLY A 148 -7.73 5.93 13.27
C GLY A 148 -7.82 4.78 12.28
N TYR A 149 -6.64 4.38 11.87
CA TYR A 149 -6.35 3.25 11.02
C TYR A 149 -5.23 2.45 11.68
N GLU A 150 -5.50 1.18 11.96
CA GLU A 150 -4.55 0.29 12.63
C GLU A 150 -4.34 -0.99 11.82
N ARG A 151 -3.16 -1.57 11.92
CA ARG A 151 -2.78 -2.81 11.23
C ARG A 151 -2.45 -3.91 12.23
N PHE A 152 -2.94 -5.12 11.94
CA PHE A 152 -2.77 -6.30 12.80
C PHE A 152 -2.28 -7.49 11.98
N ASN A 153 -1.54 -8.40 12.63
CA ASN A 153 -1.02 -9.59 11.97
C ASN A 153 -2.06 -10.72 11.88
N SER A 154 -3.19 -10.58 12.56
CA SER A 154 -4.31 -11.53 12.48
C SER A 154 -5.62 -10.86 12.88
N MET A 155 -6.74 -11.48 12.47
CA MET A 155 -8.08 -11.10 12.92
C MET A 155 -8.23 -11.24 14.44
N ASP A 156 -7.68 -12.29 15.04
CA ASP A 156 -7.75 -12.50 16.49
C ASP A 156 -7.07 -11.37 17.27
N GLU A 157 -5.93 -10.89 16.77
CA GLU A 157 -5.23 -9.74 17.38
C GLU A 157 -6.08 -8.47 17.29
N ALA A 158 -6.69 -8.20 16.13
CA ALA A 158 -7.58 -7.07 15.94
C ALA A 158 -8.81 -7.14 16.85
N LEU A 159 -9.48 -8.29 16.91
CA LEU A 159 -10.64 -8.51 17.76
C LEU A 159 -10.29 -8.36 19.25
N ALA A 160 -9.15 -8.87 19.69
CA ALA A 160 -8.67 -8.70 21.06
C ALA A 160 -8.36 -7.23 21.41
N TYR A 161 -7.84 -6.46 20.46
CA TYR A 161 -7.63 -5.03 20.63
C TYR A 161 -8.94 -4.28 20.82
N PHE A 162 -9.93 -4.50 19.94
CA PHE A 162 -11.23 -3.82 20.04
C PHE A 162 -12.09 -4.33 21.19
N ALA A 163 -11.95 -5.59 21.61
CA ALA A 163 -12.58 -6.09 22.85
C ALA A 163 -12.16 -5.25 24.06
N ARG A 164 -10.86 -4.98 24.19
CA ARG A 164 -10.32 -4.11 25.26
C ARG A 164 -10.85 -2.66 25.14
N VAL A 165 -10.86 -2.10 23.93
CA VAL A 165 -11.33 -0.74 23.66
C VAL A 165 -12.81 -0.60 24.05
N LEU A 166 -13.66 -1.57 23.67
CA LEU A 166 -15.09 -1.61 23.95
C LEU A 166 -15.44 -2.18 25.33
N LYS A 167 -14.43 -2.53 26.14
CA LYS A 167 -14.58 -3.10 27.50
C LYS A 167 -15.47 -4.37 27.51
N ARG A 168 -15.21 -5.27 26.55
CA ARG A 168 -15.85 -6.58 26.43
C ARG A 168 -14.83 -7.68 26.73
N ASP A 169 -15.27 -8.79 27.26
CA ASP A 169 -14.40 -9.94 27.54
C ASP A 169 -13.93 -10.61 26.22
N THR A 170 -14.83 -10.71 25.26
CA THR A 170 -14.59 -11.26 23.93
C THR A 170 -15.35 -10.48 22.88
N LEU A 171 -14.89 -10.56 21.64
CA LEU A 171 -15.51 -9.92 20.49
C LEU A 171 -15.36 -10.81 19.26
N THR A 172 -16.40 -10.88 18.45
CA THR A 172 -16.39 -11.55 17.14
C THR A 172 -16.64 -10.56 16.03
N VAL A 173 -16.34 -10.93 14.79
CA VAL A 173 -16.66 -10.12 13.61
C VAL A 173 -18.16 -9.85 13.54
N ASP A 174 -19.00 -10.85 13.83
CA ASP A 174 -20.46 -10.69 13.86
C ASP A 174 -20.93 -9.70 14.92
N ASP A 175 -20.27 -9.64 16.08
CA ASP A 175 -20.57 -8.66 17.11
C ASP A 175 -20.27 -7.23 16.64
N ILE A 176 -19.19 -7.05 15.91
CA ILE A 176 -18.83 -5.77 15.30
C ILE A 176 -19.82 -5.38 14.21
N HIS A 177 -20.21 -6.32 13.34
CA HIS A 177 -21.23 -6.05 12.32
C HIS A 177 -22.56 -5.61 12.95
N LYS A 178 -23.02 -6.31 13.99
CA LYS A 178 -24.23 -5.92 14.73
C LYS A 178 -24.06 -4.56 15.37
N TRP A 179 -22.91 -4.32 16.01
CA TRP A 179 -22.63 -3.04 16.65
C TRP A 179 -22.63 -1.89 15.63
N ASN A 180 -22.00 -2.04 14.48
CA ASN A 180 -22.02 -1.05 13.40
C ASN A 180 -23.46 -0.74 12.92
N CYS A 181 -24.35 -1.77 12.84
CA CYS A 181 -25.74 -1.57 12.46
C CYS A 181 -26.57 -0.87 13.52
N GLU A 182 -26.41 -1.25 14.79
CA GLU A 182 -27.21 -0.74 15.90
C GLU A 182 -26.76 0.64 16.37
N TYR A 183 -25.43 0.87 16.35
CA TYR A 183 -24.80 2.05 16.95
C TYR A 183 -24.09 2.94 15.91
N TRP A 184 -24.54 2.91 14.64
CA TRP A 184 -23.93 3.68 13.55
C TRP A 184 -23.75 5.19 13.86
N LYS A 185 -24.55 5.76 14.77
CA LYS A 185 -24.40 7.15 15.24
C LYS A 185 -23.25 7.33 16.22
N ASP A 186 -22.80 6.27 16.85
CA ASP A 186 -21.75 6.28 17.87
C ASP A 186 -20.38 5.92 17.30
N GLY A 187 -20.35 5.49 16.02
CA GLY A 187 -19.13 5.22 15.30
C GLY A 187 -19.22 4.02 14.37
N PHE A 188 -18.05 3.56 13.95
CA PHE A 188 -17.89 2.36 13.13
C PHE A 188 -16.53 1.69 13.38
N ILE A 189 -16.45 0.40 13.08
CA ILE A 189 -15.23 -0.40 13.04
C ILE A 189 -15.31 -1.27 11.79
N TYR A 190 -14.44 -1.06 10.80
CA TYR A 190 -14.38 -1.84 9.57
C TYR A 190 -13.07 -2.61 9.47
N PHE A 191 -13.17 -3.92 9.31
CA PHE A 191 -12.04 -4.81 9.10
C PHE A 191 -11.85 -5.03 7.60
N ASN A 192 -10.60 -4.87 7.14
CA ASN A 192 -10.18 -5.14 5.78
C ASN A 192 -9.13 -6.27 5.85
N GLU A 193 -9.49 -7.45 5.38
CA GLU A 193 -8.58 -8.61 5.35
C GLU A 193 -7.71 -8.57 4.10
N TYR A 194 -6.43 -8.91 4.25
CA TYR A 194 -5.51 -8.98 3.14
C TYR A 194 -5.62 -10.34 2.44
N GLU A 195 -5.91 -10.32 1.15
CA GLU A 195 -5.78 -11.48 0.29
C GLU A 195 -4.30 -11.81 0.08
N VAL A 196 -3.94 -13.09 0.27
CA VAL A 196 -2.59 -13.56 0.02
C VAL A 196 -2.49 -14.10 -1.40
N ASP A 197 -1.85 -13.34 -2.28
CA ASP A 197 -1.58 -13.77 -3.66
C ASP A 197 -0.34 -14.66 -3.68
N LEU A 198 -0.52 -15.91 -4.06
CA LEU A 198 0.56 -16.91 -4.15
C LEU A 198 1.22 -16.97 -5.53
N ARG A 199 0.88 -16.06 -6.45
CA ARG A 199 1.40 -16.02 -7.82
C ARG A 199 2.60 -15.11 -7.97
#